data_555193fc5351733a78f6b79983d19f26
#
_entry.id   555193fc5351733a78f6b79983d19f26
#
_cell.length_a   1.000
_cell.length_b   1.000
_cell.length_c   1.000
_cell.angle_alpha   90.00
_cell.angle_beta   90.00
_cell.angle_gamma   90.00
#
_symmetry.space_group_name_H-M   'P 1'
#
loop_
_entity.id
_entity.type
_entity.pdbx_description
1 polymer ?
#
loop_
_entity_poly.entity_id
_entity_poly.type
_entity_poly.pdbx_seq_one_letter_code
_entity_poly.pdbx_strand_id
1 'polypeptide(L)'
;QILIELDYFSEFGDVNFLLTINNLFGEVYGKQQIKKDKIPKLGEYITEMDVRQFAGKESEKTFTKVDIFRLLKYLAATIQVPPATIMERISYQKENLGYVDIVDKKYAGLALVMSVNTKWTPWLTLYALANGKTIECKVDKRDYNRQPVKEGDVVRIEGQTYKSRKRKTENGFEAVPGSKVLWITRYRKVVV
;
A
#
# COMPACT_ATOMS: atom_id res chain seq x y z
N GLN A 1 1.15 -13.40 10.03
CA GLN A 1 1.48 -12.04 9.58
C GLN A 1 1.31 -11.92 8.06
N ILE A 2 2.02 -12.71 7.24
CA ILE A 2 1.99 -12.67 5.75
C ILE A 2 0.57 -12.64 5.18
N LEU A 3 -0.34 -13.49 5.66
CA LEU A 3 -1.72 -13.52 5.19
C LEU A 3 -2.48 -12.22 5.49
N ILE A 4 -2.14 -11.52 6.58
CA ILE A 4 -2.71 -10.20 6.90
C ILE A 4 -2.17 -9.17 5.91
N GLU A 5 -0.87 -9.14 5.68
CA GLU A 5 -0.20 -8.23 4.74
C GLU A 5 -0.71 -8.41 3.30
N LEU A 6 -1.12 -9.62 2.94
CA LEU A 6 -1.72 -9.95 1.65
C LEU A 6 -3.26 -9.76 1.59
N ASP A 7 -3.85 -9.17 2.62
CA ASP A 7 -5.29 -8.79 2.66
C ASP A 7 -6.28 -9.98 2.69
N TYR A 8 -5.82 -11.19 3.04
CA TYR A 8 -6.68 -12.36 3.15
C TYR A 8 -7.75 -12.26 4.25
N PHE A 9 -7.57 -11.36 5.20
CA PHE A 9 -8.47 -11.13 6.33
C PHE A 9 -9.17 -9.77 6.26
N SER A 10 -9.30 -9.17 5.08
CA SER A 10 -9.90 -7.84 4.87
C SER A 10 -11.35 -7.72 5.38
N GLU A 11 -12.08 -8.82 5.50
CA GLU A 11 -13.42 -8.84 6.10
C GLU A 11 -13.43 -8.54 7.62
N PHE A 12 -12.31 -8.75 8.30
CA PHE A 12 -12.15 -8.51 9.74
C PHE A 12 -11.56 -7.13 10.07
N GLY A 13 -11.04 -6.42 9.08
CA GLY A 13 -10.48 -5.10 9.25
C GLY A 13 -9.38 -4.75 8.26
N ASP A 14 -8.87 -3.52 8.38
CA ASP A 14 -7.74 -3.07 7.58
C ASP A 14 -6.43 -3.77 7.97
N VAL A 15 -5.51 -3.90 7.03
CA VAL A 15 -4.20 -4.56 7.22
C VAL A 15 -3.45 -4.01 8.43
N ASN A 16 -3.32 -2.69 8.55
CA ASN A 16 -2.58 -2.05 9.64
C ASN A 16 -3.25 -2.32 11.01
N PHE A 17 -4.59 -2.29 11.05
CA PHE A 17 -5.35 -2.65 12.25
C PHE A 17 -5.09 -4.11 12.63
N LEU A 18 -5.21 -5.03 11.69
CA LEU A 18 -5.01 -6.46 11.94
C LEU A 18 -3.57 -6.78 12.35
N LEU A 19 -2.57 -6.13 11.74
CA LEU A 19 -1.17 -6.27 12.15
C LEU A 19 -0.94 -5.77 13.57
N THR A 20 -1.55 -4.64 13.92
CA THR A 20 -1.45 -4.07 15.29
C THR A 20 -2.03 -5.04 16.32
N ILE A 21 -3.24 -5.56 16.08
CA ILE A 21 -3.87 -6.55 17.00
C ILE A 21 -3.07 -7.83 17.05
N ASN A 22 -2.58 -8.34 15.92
CA ASN A 22 -1.76 -9.56 15.87
C ASN A 22 -0.44 -9.40 16.66
N ASN A 23 0.21 -8.27 16.56
CA ASN A 23 1.44 -7.96 17.31
C ASN A 23 1.14 -7.87 18.81
N LEU A 24 0.10 -7.14 19.21
CA LEU A 24 -0.34 -7.09 20.61
C LEU A 24 -0.67 -8.48 21.16
N PHE A 25 -1.40 -9.29 20.39
CA PHE A 25 -1.70 -10.66 20.75
C PHE A 25 -0.42 -11.47 20.98
N GLY A 26 0.53 -11.45 20.04
CA GLY A 26 1.81 -12.17 20.16
C GLY A 26 2.62 -11.77 21.39
N GLU A 27 2.56 -10.49 21.77
CA GLU A 27 3.27 -9.96 22.93
C GLU A 27 2.64 -10.34 24.28
N VAL A 28 1.31 -10.47 24.34
CA VAL A 28 0.62 -10.69 25.63
C VAL A 28 0.01 -12.08 25.80
N TYR A 29 -0.13 -12.85 24.72
CA TYR A 29 -0.75 -14.19 24.76
C TYR A 29 -0.06 -15.12 25.75
N GLY A 30 -0.85 -15.83 26.54
CA GLY A 30 -0.36 -16.74 27.59
C GLY A 30 0.27 -16.07 28.83
N LYS A 31 0.38 -14.72 28.83
CA LYS A 31 0.93 -13.99 29.98
C LYS A 31 -0.21 -13.63 30.94
N GLN A 32 -0.05 -13.99 32.20
CA GLN A 32 -0.94 -13.52 33.27
C GLN A 32 -0.41 -12.30 34.02
N GLN A 33 0.80 -11.86 33.64
CA GLN A 33 1.46 -10.70 34.24
C GLN A 33 2.02 -9.79 33.17
N ILE A 34 1.81 -8.49 33.32
CA ILE A 34 2.35 -7.46 32.47
C ILE A 34 3.14 -6.48 33.33
N LYS A 35 4.45 -6.34 33.05
CA LYS A 35 5.29 -5.35 33.73
C LYS A 35 5.00 -3.96 33.18
N LYS A 36 4.92 -2.95 34.05
CA LYS A 36 4.60 -1.56 33.66
C LYS A 36 5.65 -0.98 32.72
N ASP A 37 6.93 -1.26 32.94
CA ASP A 37 8.05 -0.84 32.09
C ASP A 37 8.02 -1.45 30.68
N LYS A 38 7.22 -2.51 30.46
CA LYS A 38 7.04 -3.15 29.15
C LYS A 38 5.87 -2.58 28.36
N ILE A 39 4.90 -1.93 29.00
CA ILE A 39 3.70 -1.40 28.33
C ILE A 39 4.06 -0.44 27.19
N PRO A 40 4.97 0.53 27.34
CA PRO A 40 5.37 1.39 26.23
C PRO A 40 5.99 0.65 25.03
N LYS A 41 6.52 -0.56 25.26
CA LYS A 41 7.10 -1.42 24.22
C LYS A 41 6.05 -2.26 23.48
N LEU A 42 4.84 -2.39 24.05
CA LEU A 42 3.72 -3.08 23.39
C LEU A 42 3.09 -2.23 22.27
N GLY A 43 3.45 -0.96 22.17
CA GLY A 43 2.98 -0.03 21.14
C GLY A 43 2.24 1.18 21.72
N GLU A 44 1.94 2.14 20.88
CA GLU A 44 1.28 3.39 21.26
C GLU A 44 -0.23 3.24 21.55
N TYR A 45 -0.80 2.07 21.21
CA TYR A 45 -2.24 1.82 21.31
C TYR A 45 -2.67 1.18 22.64
N ILE A 46 -1.74 0.96 23.58
CA ILE A 46 -2.02 0.37 24.89
C ILE A 46 -1.38 1.20 26.00
N THR A 47 -2.15 1.50 27.02
CA THR A 47 -1.70 2.27 28.19
C THR A 47 -1.77 1.46 29.48
N GLU A 48 -1.14 1.95 30.55
CA GLU A 48 -1.31 1.36 31.88
C GLU A 48 -2.76 1.38 32.34
N MET A 49 -3.54 2.40 31.96
CA MET A 49 -4.95 2.48 32.32
C MET A 49 -5.77 1.35 31.66
N ASP A 50 -5.46 1.01 30.43
CA ASP A 50 -6.13 -0.08 29.71
C ASP A 50 -5.84 -1.42 30.41
N VAL A 51 -4.57 -1.69 30.72
CA VAL A 51 -4.19 -2.93 31.41
C VAL A 51 -4.80 -3.02 32.81
N ARG A 52 -4.87 -1.90 33.55
CA ARG A 52 -5.44 -1.81 34.91
C ARG A 52 -6.90 -2.25 34.96
N GLN A 53 -7.70 -1.92 33.94
CA GLN A 53 -9.11 -2.28 33.87
C GLN A 53 -9.35 -3.80 33.86
N PHE A 54 -8.37 -4.56 33.39
CA PHE A 54 -8.47 -6.01 33.23
C PHE A 54 -7.52 -6.80 34.15
N ALA A 55 -6.82 -6.10 35.06
CA ALA A 55 -5.92 -6.71 36.02
C ALA A 55 -6.66 -7.06 37.32
N GLY A 56 -6.47 -8.27 37.82
CA GLY A 56 -7.01 -8.69 39.13
C GLY A 56 -6.23 -8.13 40.30
N LYS A 57 -4.96 -7.78 40.14
CA LYS A 57 -4.10 -7.18 41.16
C LYS A 57 -3.02 -6.30 40.54
N GLU A 58 -2.75 -5.18 41.18
CA GLU A 58 -1.71 -4.23 40.80
C GLU A 58 -0.65 -4.13 41.89
N SER A 59 0.60 -4.09 41.53
CA SER A 59 1.74 -3.73 42.36
C SER A 59 2.45 -2.50 41.78
N GLU A 60 3.46 -2.00 42.48
CA GLU A 60 4.26 -0.86 42.00
C GLU A 60 4.82 -1.09 40.57
N LYS A 61 5.25 -2.29 40.25
CA LYS A 61 5.95 -2.63 39.00
C LYS A 61 5.18 -3.51 38.03
N THR A 62 4.05 -4.12 38.44
CA THR A 62 3.46 -5.21 37.67
C THR A 62 1.96 -5.31 37.89
N PHE A 63 1.23 -5.53 36.80
CA PHE A 63 -0.14 -5.99 36.78
C PHE A 63 -0.15 -7.54 36.79
N THR A 64 -0.97 -8.15 37.61
CA THR A 64 -1.09 -9.63 37.74
C THR A 64 -2.54 -10.07 37.58
N LYS A 65 -2.75 -11.33 37.21
CA LYS A 65 -4.07 -11.89 36.87
C LYS A 65 -4.78 -11.07 35.83
N VAL A 66 -4.05 -10.68 34.79
CA VAL A 66 -4.63 -9.86 33.69
C VAL A 66 -5.48 -10.79 32.81
N ASP A 67 -6.72 -10.40 32.60
CA ASP A 67 -7.61 -11.05 31.62
C ASP A 67 -7.23 -10.55 30.20
N ILE A 68 -6.29 -11.26 29.59
CA ILE A 68 -5.71 -10.91 28.30
C ILE A 68 -6.77 -10.91 27.19
N PHE A 69 -7.72 -11.84 27.20
CA PHE A 69 -8.75 -11.90 26.15
C PHE A 69 -9.70 -10.70 26.22
N ARG A 70 -10.10 -10.31 27.42
CA ARG A 70 -10.92 -9.10 27.58
C ARG A 70 -10.17 -7.85 27.24
N LEU A 71 -8.90 -7.75 27.65
CA LEU A 71 -8.02 -6.64 27.27
C LEU A 71 -7.92 -6.52 25.75
N LEU A 72 -7.60 -7.58 25.04
CA LEU A 72 -7.47 -7.57 23.57
C LEU A 72 -8.80 -7.26 22.88
N LYS A 73 -9.91 -7.81 23.37
CA LYS A 73 -11.24 -7.49 22.85
C LYS A 73 -11.58 -6.01 23.03
N TYR A 74 -11.25 -5.44 24.18
CA TYR A 74 -11.43 -4.01 24.45
C TYR A 74 -10.56 -3.17 23.50
N LEU A 75 -9.26 -3.48 23.37
CA LEU A 75 -8.35 -2.78 22.48
C LEU A 75 -8.82 -2.86 21.03
N ALA A 76 -9.23 -4.04 20.56
CA ALA A 76 -9.77 -4.20 19.21
C ALA A 76 -11.02 -3.35 18.93
N ALA A 77 -11.78 -3.02 19.97
CA ALA A 77 -12.97 -2.17 19.86
C ALA A 77 -12.69 -0.67 19.99
N THR A 78 -11.56 -0.28 20.56
CA THR A 78 -11.29 1.11 20.95
C THR A 78 -10.14 1.76 20.18
N ILE A 79 -9.14 1.00 19.75
CA ILE A 79 -8.00 1.55 19.01
C ILE A 79 -8.41 2.02 17.61
N GLN A 80 -7.81 3.13 17.20
CA GLN A 80 -7.97 3.64 15.85
C GLN A 80 -6.61 3.64 15.17
N VAL A 81 -6.45 2.73 14.22
CA VAL A 81 -5.23 2.60 13.42
C VAL A 81 -5.50 3.18 12.03
N PRO A 82 -4.65 4.08 11.52
CA PRO A 82 -4.80 4.56 10.15
C PRO A 82 -4.80 3.40 9.15
N PRO A 83 -5.70 3.40 8.17
CA PRO A 83 -5.75 2.33 7.17
C PRO A 83 -4.47 2.30 6.33
N ALA A 84 -4.10 1.10 5.88
CA ALA A 84 -2.93 0.92 5.04
C ALA A 84 -3.07 1.72 3.73
N THR A 85 -2.02 2.48 3.44
CA THR A 85 -1.91 3.23 2.18
C THR A 85 -1.73 2.28 1.00
N ILE A 86 -2.01 2.76 -0.22
CA ILE A 86 -1.75 1.96 -1.43
C ILE A 86 -0.28 1.58 -1.56
N MET A 87 0.63 2.42 -1.09
CA MET A 87 2.07 2.14 -1.16
C MET A 87 2.48 1.05 -0.19
N GLU A 88 1.96 1.05 1.04
CA GLU A 88 2.19 -0.04 2.00
C GLU A 88 1.66 -1.38 1.46
N ARG A 89 0.44 -1.41 0.89
CA ARG A 89 -0.12 -2.62 0.28
C ARG A 89 0.73 -3.13 -0.90
N ILE A 90 1.25 -2.24 -1.75
CA ILE A 90 2.19 -2.59 -2.82
C ILE A 90 3.49 -3.15 -2.23
N SER A 91 4.03 -2.55 -1.17
CA SER A 91 5.24 -3.04 -0.49
C SER A 91 5.03 -4.44 0.05
N TYR A 92 3.94 -4.68 0.78
CA TYR A 92 3.60 -5.99 1.32
C TYR A 92 3.49 -7.07 0.23
N GLN A 93 2.85 -6.77 -0.91
CA GLN A 93 2.76 -7.74 -1.99
C GLN A 93 4.13 -8.00 -2.64
N LYS A 94 4.92 -6.97 -2.90
CA LYS A 94 6.28 -7.14 -3.44
C LYS A 94 7.18 -7.96 -2.53
N GLU A 95 7.13 -7.69 -1.22
CA GLU A 95 7.96 -8.40 -0.24
C GLU A 95 7.55 -9.87 -0.08
N ASN A 96 6.25 -10.15 -0.09
CA ASN A 96 5.74 -11.49 0.17
C ASN A 96 5.55 -12.35 -1.10
N LEU A 97 5.22 -11.73 -2.26
CA LEU A 97 4.93 -12.43 -3.51
C LEU A 97 5.97 -12.21 -4.60
N GLY A 98 6.76 -11.12 -4.50
CA GLY A 98 7.68 -10.69 -5.56
C GLY A 98 7.00 -9.93 -6.72
N TYR A 99 5.69 -9.77 -6.70
CA TYR A 99 4.92 -9.04 -7.69
C TYR A 99 3.72 -8.33 -7.05
N VAL A 100 2.98 -7.54 -7.85
CA VAL A 100 1.78 -6.82 -7.41
C VAL A 100 0.59 -7.28 -8.25
N ASP A 101 -0.49 -7.68 -7.59
CA ASP A 101 -1.75 -8.10 -8.22
C ASP A 101 -2.98 -7.37 -7.63
N ILE A 102 -2.76 -6.23 -6.99
CA ILE A 102 -3.85 -5.41 -6.42
C ILE A 102 -4.83 -5.03 -7.52
N VAL A 103 -6.09 -5.45 -7.38
CA VAL A 103 -7.20 -5.09 -8.26
C VAL A 103 -8.37 -4.61 -7.42
N ASP A 104 -8.57 -3.30 -7.36
CA ASP A 104 -9.70 -2.72 -6.64
C ASP A 104 -10.18 -1.44 -7.34
N LYS A 105 -11.47 -1.37 -7.67
CA LYS A 105 -12.12 -0.24 -8.35
C LYS A 105 -11.92 1.10 -7.65
N LYS A 106 -11.71 1.11 -6.32
CA LYS A 106 -11.43 2.35 -5.57
C LYS A 106 -10.13 3.04 -6.03
N TYR A 107 -9.21 2.30 -6.66
CA TYR A 107 -7.97 2.82 -7.22
C TYR A 107 -8.10 3.28 -8.67
N ALA A 108 -9.30 3.62 -9.14
CA ALA A 108 -9.52 4.15 -10.48
C ALA A 108 -8.62 5.36 -10.76
N GLY A 109 -7.95 5.33 -11.91
CA GLY A 109 -6.98 6.36 -12.31
C GLY A 109 -5.59 6.22 -11.67
N LEU A 110 -5.36 5.25 -10.77
CA LEU A 110 -4.04 4.95 -10.24
C LEU A 110 -3.38 3.80 -11.01
N ALA A 111 -2.09 3.95 -11.27
CA ALA A 111 -1.28 2.94 -11.90
C ALA A 111 0.11 2.84 -11.27
N LEU A 112 0.60 1.61 -11.11
CA LEU A 112 1.97 1.33 -10.71
C LEU A 112 2.87 1.35 -11.95
N VAL A 113 4.00 2.03 -11.88
CA VAL A 113 5.04 2.04 -12.93
C VAL A 113 5.82 0.74 -12.84
N MET A 114 5.68 -0.12 -13.85
CA MET A 114 6.36 -1.41 -13.94
C MET A 114 7.73 -1.28 -14.59
N SER A 115 7.85 -0.42 -15.59
CA SER A 115 9.13 -0.13 -16.24
C SER A 115 9.12 1.25 -16.90
N VAL A 116 10.32 1.79 -17.10
CA VAL A 116 10.54 3.08 -17.75
C VAL A 116 11.67 2.95 -18.77
N ASN A 117 11.43 3.37 -20.00
CA ASN A 117 12.43 3.48 -21.04
C ASN A 117 12.52 4.92 -21.53
N THR A 118 13.62 5.60 -21.27
CA THR A 118 13.85 7.02 -21.61
C THR A 118 14.81 7.22 -22.79
N LYS A 119 15.20 6.16 -23.48
CA LYS A 119 16.20 6.24 -24.57
C LYS A 119 15.83 7.29 -25.62
N TRP A 120 14.55 7.41 -25.93
CA TRP A 120 14.02 8.38 -26.91
C TRP A 120 12.88 9.20 -26.31
N THR A 121 11.67 8.96 -26.76
CA THR A 121 10.45 9.46 -26.08
C THR A 121 10.19 8.54 -24.88
N PRO A 122 9.98 9.07 -23.67
CA PRO A 122 9.70 8.25 -22.51
C PRO A 122 8.54 7.27 -22.77
N TRP A 123 8.81 6.00 -22.55
CA TRP A 123 7.86 4.90 -22.69
C TRP A 123 7.70 4.23 -21.35
N LEU A 124 6.47 4.12 -20.89
CA LEU A 124 6.13 3.54 -19.59
C LEU A 124 5.31 2.27 -19.80
N THR A 125 5.61 1.24 -19.02
CA THR A 125 4.70 0.12 -18.78
C THR A 125 4.05 0.35 -17.43
N LEU A 126 2.73 0.45 -17.42
CA LEU A 126 1.91 0.74 -16.24
C LEU A 126 1.01 -0.44 -15.92
N TYR A 127 0.86 -0.75 -14.63
CA TYR A 127 -0.14 -1.68 -14.12
C TYR A 127 -1.30 -0.89 -13.51
N ALA A 128 -2.48 -0.98 -14.12
CA ALA A 128 -3.68 -0.25 -13.67
C ALA A 128 -4.28 -0.93 -12.44
N LEU A 129 -4.20 -0.29 -11.28
CA LEU A 129 -4.61 -0.84 -9.99
C LEU A 129 -6.13 -1.10 -9.87
N ALA A 130 -6.94 -0.47 -10.72
CA ALA A 130 -8.39 -0.67 -10.70
C ALA A 130 -8.86 -1.97 -11.39
N ASN A 131 -8.08 -2.53 -12.30
CA ASN A 131 -8.53 -3.64 -13.15
C ASN A 131 -7.43 -4.65 -13.52
N GLY A 132 -6.22 -4.50 -12.99
CA GLY A 132 -5.10 -5.41 -13.21
C GLY A 132 -4.51 -5.40 -14.63
N LYS A 133 -4.89 -4.43 -15.49
CA LYS A 133 -4.41 -4.40 -16.86
C LYS A 133 -3.05 -3.74 -16.96
N THR A 134 -2.16 -4.37 -17.70
CA THR A 134 -0.89 -3.75 -18.10
C THR A 134 -1.12 -2.87 -19.33
N ILE A 135 -0.60 -1.67 -19.29
CA ILE A 135 -0.79 -0.63 -20.29
C ILE A 135 0.58 -0.10 -20.72
N GLU A 136 0.86 -0.14 -21.99
CA GLU A 136 2.02 0.52 -22.56
C GLU A 136 1.63 1.92 -23.08
N CYS A 137 2.38 2.93 -22.67
CA CYS A 137 2.08 4.31 -23.05
C CYS A 137 3.34 5.14 -23.24
N LYS A 138 3.20 6.24 -23.95
CA LYS A 138 4.22 7.29 -24.09
C LYS A 138 3.87 8.49 -23.23
N VAL A 139 4.90 9.21 -22.82
CA VAL A 139 4.79 10.51 -22.15
C VAL A 139 5.59 11.53 -22.96
N ASP A 140 5.10 12.78 -23.02
CA ASP A 140 5.90 13.85 -23.63
C ASP A 140 7.17 14.07 -22.81
N LYS A 141 8.29 14.28 -23.50
CA LYS A 141 9.61 14.43 -22.85
C LYS A 141 9.66 15.61 -21.88
N ARG A 142 8.95 16.70 -22.17
CA ARG A 142 8.88 17.86 -21.26
C ARG A 142 8.12 17.52 -20.00
N ASP A 143 6.99 16.84 -20.13
CA ASP A 143 6.14 16.46 -18.99
C ASP A 143 6.85 15.41 -18.13
N TYR A 144 7.53 14.46 -18.76
CA TYR A 144 8.37 13.49 -18.04
C TYR A 144 9.52 14.19 -17.29
N ASN A 145 10.21 15.14 -17.91
CA ASN A 145 11.33 15.84 -17.25
C ASN A 145 10.87 16.74 -16.08
N ARG A 146 9.63 17.22 -16.09
CA ARG A 146 9.06 17.96 -14.94
C ARG A 146 8.81 17.07 -13.74
N GLN A 147 8.34 15.88 -13.99
CA GLN A 147 7.99 14.92 -12.94
C GLN A 147 8.44 13.52 -13.33
N PRO A 148 9.76 13.25 -13.25
CA PRO A 148 10.29 11.95 -13.63
C PRO A 148 9.77 10.86 -12.67
N VAL A 149 9.45 9.72 -13.24
CA VAL A 149 9.01 8.53 -12.52
C VAL A 149 9.99 7.38 -12.75
N LYS A 150 10.02 6.47 -11.80
CA LYS A 150 10.82 5.25 -11.85
C LYS A 150 9.95 4.03 -11.59
N GLU A 151 10.48 2.87 -11.84
CA GLU A 151 9.85 1.61 -11.47
C GLU A 151 9.49 1.59 -9.97
N GLY A 152 8.29 1.14 -9.66
CA GLY A 152 7.73 1.11 -8.32
C GLY A 152 6.99 2.37 -7.90
N ASP A 153 7.09 3.47 -8.64
CA ASP A 153 6.29 4.66 -8.36
C ASP A 153 4.80 4.40 -8.68
N VAL A 154 3.92 5.01 -7.90
CA VAL A 154 2.49 5.05 -8.21
C VAL A 154 2.15 6.42 -8.79
N VAL A 155 1.42 6.42 -9.89
CA VAL A 155 0.98 7.64 -10.56
C VAL A 155 -0.55 7.69 -10.66
N ARG A 156 -1.11 8.89 -10.50
CA ARG A 156 -2.49 9.19 -10.87
C ARG A 156 -2.49 9.72 -12.29
N ILE A 157 -3.21 9.05 -13.19
CA ILE A 157 -3.39 9.48 -14.57
C ILE A 157 -4.53 10.49 -14.59
N GLU A 158 -4.23 11.72 -15.03
CA GLU A 158 -5.19 12.83 -15.09
C GLU A 158 -5.59 13.18 -16.54
N GLY A 159 -4.78 12.75 -17.51
CA GLY A 159 -5.08 12.99 -18.92
C GLY A 159 -4.38 11.99 -19.82
N GLN A 160 -5.10 11.56 -20.84
CA GLN A 160 -4.59 10.62 -21.84
C GLN A 160 -5.21 10.88 -23.22
N THR A 161 -4.49 10.49 -24.27
CA THR A 161 -4.95 10.58 -25.66
C THR A 161 -4.33 9.47 -26.49
N TYR A 162 -4.98 9.14 -27.62
CA TYR A 162 -4.42 8.22 -28.59
C TYR A 162 -3.86 8.99 -29.78
N LYS A 163 -2.61 8.72 -30.15
CA LYS A 163 -1.98 9.29 -31.36
C LYS A 163 -1.63 8.17 -32.34
N SER A 164 -1.73 8.43 -33.65
CA SER A 164 -1.30 7.46 -34.66
C SER A 164 0.17 7.13 -34.48
N ARG A 165 0.50 5.83 -34.56
CA ARG A 165 1.89 5.38 -34.59
C ARG A 165 2.53 5.88 -35.89
N LYS A 166 3.74 6.39 -35.80
CA LYS A 166 4.52 6.82 -36.99
C LYS A 166 5.68 5.84 -37.19
N ARG A 167 5.98 5.55 -38.46
CA ARG A 167 7.20 4.86 -38.89
C ARG A 167 8.06 5.80 -39.71
N LYS A 168 9.35 5.63 -39.66
CA LYS A 168 10.30 6.33 -40.52
C LYS A 168 10.25 5.69 -41.90
N THR A 169 10.08 6.52 -42.95
CA THR A 169 10.18 6.16 -44.35
C THR A 169 11.28 6.99 -44.98
N GLU A 170 11.60 6.75 -46.23
CA GLU A 170 12.58 7.55 -46.97
C GLU A 170 12.16 9.02 -47.08
N ASN A 171 10.85 9.30 -47.14
CA ASN A 171 10.28 10.62 -47.21
C ASN A 171 9.94 11.28 -45.87
N GLY A 172 10.38 10.68 -44.74
CA GLY A 172 10.11 11.22 -43.41
C GLY A 172 9.32 10.26 -42.50
N PHE A 173 8.43 10.83 -41.67
CA PHE A 173 7.62 10.03 -40.71
C PHE A 173 6.18 9.97 -41.21
N GLU A 174 5.69 8.78 -41.52
CA GLU A 174 4.32 8.50 -41.96
C GLU A 174 3.50 7.80 -40.89
N ALA A 175 2.21 8.12 -40.78
CA ALA A 175 1.29 7.46 -39.87
C ALA A 175 1.02 6.03 -40.35
N VAL A 176 1.10 5.06 -39.39
CA VAL A 176 0.73 3.67 -39.67
C VAL A 176 -0.79 3.53 -39.55
N PRO A 177 -1.51 3.22 -40.63
CA PRO A 177 -2.97 3.08 -40.60
C PRO A 177 -3.43 2.08 -39.54
N GLY A 178 -4.49 2.42 -38.80
CA GLY A 178 -5.07 1.54 -37.78
C GLY A 178 -4.24 1.35 -36.51
N SER A 179 -2.99 1.82 -36.47
CA SER A 179 -2.13 1.68 -35.30
C SER A 179 -2.12 2.95 -34.45
N LYS A 180 -2.57 2.83 -33.19
CA LYS A 180 -2.60 3.93 -32.22
C LYS A 180 -1.71 3.60 -31.03
N VAL A 181 -1.09 4.64 -30.45
CA VAL A 181 -0.31 4.56 -29.21
C VAL A 181 -0.96 5.44 -28.18
N LEU A 182 -1.12 4.93 -26.98
CA LEU A 182 -1.59 5.71 -25.85
C LEU A 182 -0.52 6.68 -25.41
N TRP A 183 -0.91 7.94 -25.20
CA TRP A 183 -0.09 9.00 -24.66
C TRP A 183 -0.72 9.50 -23.37
N ILE A 184 0.06 9.50 -22.29
CA ILE A 184 -0.30 10.18 -21.06
C ILE A 184 0.08 11.65 -21.22
N THR A 185 -0.91 12.52 -21.13
CA THR A 185 -0.75 13.98 -21.31
C THR A 185 -0.62 14.70 -19.99
N ARG A 186 -1.13 14.09 -18.91
CA ARG A 186 -0.97 14.60 -17.55
C ARG A 186 -1.01 13.44 -16.55
N TYR A 187 -0.10 13.46 -15.62
CA TYR A 187 -0.09 12.56 -14.49
C TYR A 187 0.49 13.28 -13.28
N ARG A 188 0.22 12.71 -12.09
CA ARG A 188 0.80 13.14 -10.83
C ARG A 188 1.35 11.92 -10.09
N LYS A 189 2.57 12.02 -9.60
CA LYS A 189 3.14 11.03 -8.72
C LYS A 189 2.40 11.06 -7.38
N VAL A 190 1.98 9.90 -6.90
CA VAL A 190 1.43 9.74 -5.54
C VAL A 190 2.61 9.69 -4.60
N VAL A 191 2.73 10.73 -3.76
CA VAL A 191 3.74 10.80 -2.70
C VAL A 191 3.06 10.32 -1.42
N VAL A 192 3.73 9.48 -0.66
CA VAL A 192 3.32 9.05 0.68
C VAL A 192 3.76 10.08 1.70
#